data_6fef95acdf9d6b393f43e404cec54e98
#
_entry.id   6fef95acdf9d6b393f43e404cec54e98
#
_cell.length_a   1.000
_cell.length_b   1.000
_cell.length_c   1.000
_cell.angle_alpha   90.00
_cell.angle_beta   90.00
_cell.angle_gamma   90.00
#
_symmetry.space_group_name_H-M   'P 1'
#
loop_
_entity.id
_entity.type
_entity.pdbx_description
1 polymer ?
#
loop_
_entity_poly.entity_id
_entity_poly.type
_entity_poly.pdbx_seq_one_letter_code
_entity_poly.pdbx_strand_id
1 'polypeptide(L)'
;MPPALVRCHVVVDSSCPNTRASESHNDWTTTTGSPQYWNDFERETALSFYGRRLYELMAAYWPTADEAPDATPMIVDYAHIWRSMPKVVFSRSLESVDWNSRLERGDPVAVVTKLKAETDGNLEVAGATLAAPIVQAGLVDEYRMVVAPTAVGGGTPFFPTLPSWISLRLLENRTFPGGTVLLRYEAKQG
;
A
#
# COMPACT_ATOMS: atom_id res chain seq x y z
N MET A 1 1.53 25.66 -3.99
CA MET A 1 1.62 24.44 -3.16
C MET A 1 2.46 23.42 -3.90
N PRO A 2 3.26 22.60 -3.25
CA PRO A 2 3.94 21.50 -3.94
C PRO A 2 2.91 20.52 -4.48
N PRO A 3 3.16 19.89 -5.65
CA PRO A 3 2.25 18.90 -6.21
C PRO A 3 2.15 17.69 -5.27
N ALA A 4 1.00 17.00 -5.31
CA ALA A 4 0.82 15.75 -4.58
C ALA A 4 1.88 14.73 -4.98
N LEU A 5 2.46 14.05 -3.99
CA LEU A 5 3.41 12.96 -4.24
C LEU A 5 2.66 11.64 -4.33
N VAL A 6 2.85 10.91 -5.40
CA VAL A 6 2.37 9.52 -5.50
C VAL A 6 3.43 8.60 -4.91
N ARG A 7 3.08 7.94 -3.82
CA ARG A 7 3.91 6.96 -3.12
C ARG A 7 3.44 5.55 -3.47
N CYS A 8 4.31 4.77 -4.07
CA CYS A 8 4.05 3.35 -4.27
C CYS A 8 4.55 2.59 -3.05
N HIS A 9 3.63 1.98 -2.36
CA HIS A 9 3.90 1.11 -1.24
C HIS A 9 3.57 -0.33 -1.63
N VAL A 10 4.55 -1.19 -1.56
CA VAL A 10 4.35 -2.63 -1.65
C VAL A 10 5.15 -3.28 -0.54
N VAL A 11 4.46 -3.94 0.36
CA VAL A 11 5.10 -4.89 1.27
C VAL A 11 5.53 -6.06 0.40
N VAL A 12 6.82 -6.28 0.30
CA VAL A 12 7.36 -7.54 -0.22
C VAL A 12 7.20 -8.56 0.90
N ASP A 13 5.94 -8.91 1.14
CA ASP A 13 5.61 -9.98 2.04
C ASP A 13 5.66 -11.29 1.25
N SER A 14 6.60 -12.09 1.65
CA SER A 14 6.79 -13.44 1.18
C SER A 14 5.66 -14.40 1.58
N SER A 15 4.72 -13.97 2.40
CA SER A 15 3.66 -14.81 2.95
C SER A 15 2.39 -14.88 2.12
N CYS A 16 2.36 -14.32 0.90
CA CYS A 16 1.24 -14.52 -0.01
C CYS A 16 1.56 -15.49 -1.16
N PRO A 17 1.84 -16.77 -0.90
CA PRO A 17 1.56 -17.82 -1.84
C PRO A 17 0.10 -18.20 -1.68
N ASN A 18 -0.48 -18.70 -2.68
CA ASN A 18 -1.79 -19.27 -2.92
C ASN A 18 -2.24 -20.35 -1.90
N THR A 19 -1.97 -20.21 -0.61
CA THR A 19 -2.26 -21.21 0.43
C THR A 19 -3.03 -20.60 1.59
N ARG A 20 -4.32 -20.94 1.61
CA ARG A 20 -5.25 -20.93 2.76
C ARG A 20 -5.09 -19.76 3.74
N ALA A 21 -5.92 -18.76 3.53
CA ALA A 21 -6.15 -17.60 4.39
C ALA A 21 -6.77 -17.98 5.76
N SER A 22 -6.23 -18.90 6.53
CA SER A 22 -6.86 -19.30 7.78
C SER A 22 -6.01 -19.19 9.04
N GLU A 23 -4.72 -18.86 8.96
CA GLU A 23 -3.89 -18.91 10.18
C GLU A 23 -2.88 -17.77 10.39
N SER A 24 -2.82 -16.73 9.53
CA SER A 24 -1.78 -15.70 9.66
C SER A 24 -2.26 -14.23 9.70
N HIS A 25 -3.53 -13.96 10.00
CA HIS A 25 -4.03 -12.58 10.09
C HIS A 25 -3.41 -11.76 11.23
N ASN A 26 -2.80 -12.40 12.21
CA ASN A 26 -2.16 -11.74 13.34
C ASN A 26 -0.68 -11.39 13.14
N ASP A 27 -0.09 -11.74 11.98
CA ASP A 27 1.35 -11.63 11.80
C ASP A 27 1.83 -10.31 11.13
N TRP A 28 0.92 -9.45 10.72
CA TRP A 28 1.25 -8.11 10.21
C TRP A 28 2.06 -7.28 11.21
N THR A 29 1.81 -7.47 12.49
CA THR A 29 2.49 -6.73 13.55
C THR A 29 3.93 -7.19 13.79
N THR A 30 4.26 -8.42 13.46
CA THR A 30 5.59 -8.99 13.65
C THR A 30 6.43 -8.95 12.38
N THR A 31 5.80 -9.10 11.20
CA THR A 31 6.50 -9.23 9.93
C THR A 31 6.84 -7.87 9.29
N THR A 32 6.02 -6.83 9.51
CA THR A 32 6.18 -5.54 8.82
C THR A 32 7.02 -4.50 9.56
N GLY A 33 7.67 -4.88 10.67
CA GLY A 33 8.48 -3.94 11.46
C GLY A 33 7.67 -3.26 12.56
N SER A 34 7.75 -1.95 12.71
CA SER A 34 7.00 -1.24 13.76
C SER A 34 5.58 -0.90 13.28
N PRO A 35 4.52 -1.42 13.91
CA PRO A 35 3.14 -1.02 13.61
C PRO A 35 2.93 0.50 13.73
N GLN A 36 3.63 1.16 14.65
CA GLN A 36 3.61 2.61 14.80
C GLN A 36 4.06 3.33 13.52
N TYR A 37 5.11 2.82 12.85
CA TYR A 37 5.59 3.39 11.60
C TYR A 37 4.49 3.40 10.52
N TRP A 38 3.70 2.32 10.44
CA TRP A 38 2.61 2.21 9.46
C TRP A 38 1.46 3.14 9.81
N ASN A 39 1.06 3.21 11.08
CA ASN A 39 0.02 4.13 11.51
C ASN A 39 0.41 5.58 11.20
N ASP A 40 1.66 5.97 11.47
CA ASP A 40 2.14 7.32 11.18
C ASP A 40 2.17 7.60 9.67
N PHE A 41 2.58 6.61 8.86
CA PHE A 41 2.58 6.71 7.41
C PHE A 41 1.18 6.91 6.83
N GLU A 42 0.23 6.08 7.26
CA GLU A 42 -1.16 6.14 6.78
C GLU A 42 -1.85 7.45 7.17
N ARG A 43 -1.52 8.02 8.32
CA ARG A 43 -2.04 9.35 8.72
C ARG A 43 -1.61 10.48 7.79
N GLU A 44 -0.46 10.36 7.16
CA GLU A 44 0.04 11.32 6.17
C GLU A 44 -0.58 11.12 4.78
N THR A 45 -1.32 10.04 4.57
CA THR A 45 -1.92 9.68 3.30
C THR A 45 -3.26 10.39 3.13
N ALA A 46 -3.38 11.23 2.10
CA ALA A 46 -4.61 11.95 1.80
C ALA A 46 -5.62 11.08 1.04
N LEU A 47 -5.14 10.11 0.26
CA LEU A 47 -5.97 9.21 -0.54
C LEU A 47 -5.21 7.95 -0.91
N SER A 48 -5.81 6.78 -0.69
CA SER A 48 -5.25 5.48 -1.07
C SER A 48 -5.94 4.86 -2.28
N PHE A 49 -5.16 4.25 -3.16
CA PHE A 49 -5.63 3.49 -4.31
C PHE A 49 -5.51 2.00 -4.06
N TYR A 50 -6.62 1.29 -4.12
CA TYR A 50 -6.69 -0.16 -3.94
C TYR A 50 -7.17 -0.87 -5.20
N GLY A 51 -6.54 -1.99 -5.51
CA GLY A 51 -7.14 -2.99 -6.38
C GLY A 51 -8.16 -3.83 -5.60
N ARG A 52 -9.11 -4.47 -6.32
CA ARG A 52 -10.18 -5.27 -5.73
C ARG A 52 -9.71 -6.24 -4.63
N ARG A 53 -8.70 -7.08 -4.93
CA ARG A 53 -8.26 -8.12 -3.99
C ARG A 53 -7.73 -7.56 -2.68
N LEU A 54 -6.92 -6.50 -2.76
CA LEU A 54 -6.40 -5.85 -1.56
C LEU A 54 -7.52 -5.17 -0.77
N TYR A 55 -8.45 -4.50 -1.47
CA TYR A 55 -9.61 -3.90 -0.81
C TYR A 55 -10.44 -4.95 -0.05
N GLU A 56 -10.79 -6.07 -0.71
CA GLU A 56 -11.57 -7.15 -0.10
C GLU A 56 -10.86 -7.72 1.14
N LEU A 57 -9.54 -7.91 1.07
CA LEU A 57 -8.74 -8.39 2.20
C LEU A 57 -8.76 -7.40 3.37
N MET A 58 -8.52 -6.13 3.11
CA MET A 58 -8.49 -5.09 4.13
C MET A 58 -9.87 -4.84 4.73
N ALA A 59 -10.91 -4.81 3.90
CA ALA A 59 -12.30 -4.60 4.31
C ALA A 59 -12.88 -5.78 5.12
N ALA A 60 -12.32 -6.97 4.98
CA ALA A 60 -12.73 -8.12 5.77
C ALA A 60 -12.22 -8.09 7.21
N TYR A 61 -11.18 -7.34 7.51
CA TYR A 61 -10.52 -7.34 8.83
C TYR A 61 -10.57 -5.98 9.52
N TRP A 62 -10.09 -4.93 8.88
CA TRP A 62 -9.83 -3.65 9.54
C TRP A 62 -11.06 -2.91 10.07
N PRO A 63 -12.25 -2.97 9.43
CA PRO A 63 -13.42 -2.26 9.93
C PRO A 63 -13.84 -2.63 11.35
N THR A 64 -13.57 -3.85 11.79
CA THR A 64 -13.97 -4.39 13.09
C THR A 64 -12.79 -4.90 13.92
N ALA A 65 -11.55 -4.64 13.48
CA ALA A 65 -10.35 -5.14 14.16
C ALA A 65 -10.19 -4.60 15.59
N ASP A 66 -10.74 -3.42 15.87
CA ASP A 66 -10.77 -2.80 17.20
C ASP A 66 -11.79 -3.43 18.17
N GLU A 67 -12.71 -4.26 17.67
CA GLU A 67 -13.70 -4.98 18.49
C GLU A 67 -13.15 -6.31 19.04
N ALA A 68 -12.00 -6.77 18.55
CA ALA A 68 -11.40 -8.02 19.00
C ALA A 68 -10.94 -7.90 20.48
N PRO A 69 -11.19 -8.93 21.33
CA PRO A 69 -10.86 -8.89 22.76
C PRO A 69 -9.36 -8.70 23.05
N ASP A 70 -8.50 -9.05 22.12
CA ASP A 70 -7.05 -8.96 22.15
C ASP A 70 -6.49 -7.82 21.28
N ALA A 71 -7.35 -6.91 20.80
CA ALA A 71 -6.93 -5.78 20.00
C ALA A 71 -5.93 -4.89 20.77
N THR A 72 -4.73 -4.78 20.23
CA THR A 72 -3.73 -3.88 20.80
C THR A 72 -4.07 -2.41 20.48
N PRO A 73 -3.54 -1.43 21.26
CA PRO A 73 -3.77 -0.01 20.96
C PRO A 73 -3.40 0.37 19.53
N MET A 74 -2.39 -0.27 18.94
CA MET A 74 -1.99 -0.03 17.55
C MET A 74 -2.97 -0.58 16.53
N ILE A 75 -3.60 -1.73 16.80
CA ILE A 75 -4.65 -2.30 15.96
C ILE A 75 -5.88 -1.38 16.00
N VAL A 76 -6.29 -0.95 17.18
CA VAL A 76 -7.40 -0.01 17.38
C VAL A 76 -7.16 1.28 16.59
N ASP A 77 -5.97 1.84 16.72
CA ASP A 77 -5.55 3.05 16.04
C ASP A 77 -5.56 2.89 14.51
N TYR A 78 -4.98 1.81 13.98
CA TYR A 78 -5.00 1.55 12.53
C TYR A 78 -6.41 1.32 12.00
N ALA A 79 -7.26 0.62 12.72
CA ALA A 79 -8.67 0.41 12.34
C ALA A 79 -9.40 1.75 12.15
N HIS A 80 -9.18 2.72 13.05
CA HIS A 80 -9.73 4.07 12.95
C HIS A 80 -9.17 4.83 11.74
N ILE A 81 -7.84 4.77 11.52
CA ILE A 81 -7.18 5.39 10.36
C ILE A 81 -7.76 4.80 9.08
N TRP A 82 -7.82 3.47 8.97
CA TRP A 82 -8.27 2.79 7.77
C TRP A 82 -9.73 3.11 7.42
N ARG A 83 -10.63 3.16 8.41
CA ARG A 83 -12.04 3.52 8.19
C ARG A 83 -12.20 4.95 7.71
N SER A 84 -11.42 5.88 8.25
CA SER A 84 -11.54 7.30 7.95
C SER A 84 -10.83 7.73 6.66
N MET A 85 -9.76 7.04 6.27
CA MET A 85 -8.95 7.37 5.10
C MET A 85 -9.78 7.27 3.81
N PRO A 86 -9.76 8.30 2.94
CA PRO A 86 -10.39 8.24 1.63
C PRO A 86 -9.71 7.17 0.74
N LYS A 87 -10.53 6.37 0.05
CA LYS A 87 -10.03 5.29 -0.82
C LYS A 87 -10.69 5.31 -2.19
N VAL A 88 -9.90 5.01 -3.21
CA VAL A 88 -10.39 4.72 -4.58
C VAL A 88 -10.11 3.26 -4.89
N VAL A 89 -11.16 2.49 -5.11
CA VAL A 89 -11.07 1.06 -5.36
C VAL A 89 -11.28 0.77 -6.83
N PHE A 90 -10.23 0.31 -7.51
CA PHE A 90 -10.30 -0.07 -8.91
C PHE A 90 -10.85 -1.49 -9.07
N SER A 91 -12.06 -1.60 -9.61
CA SER A 91 -12.68 -2.89 -9.91
C SER A 91 -13.73 -2.79 -11.00
N ARG A 92 -13.74 -3.79 -11.88
CA ARG A 92 -14.82 -3.98 -12.89
C ARG A 92 -15.91 -4.92 -12.42
N SER A 93 -15.68 -5.69 -11.35
CA SER A 93 -16.57 -6.76 -10.88
C SER A 93 -17.27 -6.46 -9.56
N LEU A 94 -16.76 -5.53 -8.73
CA LEU A 94 -17.47 -5.10 -7.52
C LEU A 94 -18.67 -4.24 -7.91
N GLU A 95 -19.78 -4.43 -7.22
CA GLU A 95 -20.99 -3.63 -7.40
C GLU A 95 -20.95 -2.37 -6.54
N SER A 96 -20.44 -2.49 -5.31
CA SER A 96 -20.32 -1.40 -4.35
C SER A 96 -19.06 -1.53 -3.49
N VAL A 97 -18.72 -0.47 -2.78
CA VAL A 97 -17.67 -0.40 -1.77
C VAL A 97 -18.13 0.46 -0.59
N ASP A 98 -17.59 0.20 0.60
CA ASP A 98 -17.90 0.88 1.85
C ASP A 98 -16.66 1.55 2.46
N TRP A 99 -16.77 2.02 3.69
CA TRP A 99 -15.64 2.50 4.52
C TRP A 99 -14.87 3.66 3.89
N ASN A 100 -15.56 4.77 3.62
CA ASN A 100 -14.99 5.96 2.99
C ASN A 100 -14.28 5.66 1.66
N SER A 101 -14.86 4.75 0.87
CA SER A 101 -14.30 4.32 -0.41
C SER A 101 -15.23 4.70 -1.56
N ARG A 102 -14.65 4.93 -2.73
CA ARG A 102 -15.42 5.05 -3.99
C ARG A 102 -14.93 4.03 -4.99
N LEU A 103 -15.88 3.45 -5.71
CA LEU A 103 -15.59 2.51 -6.79
C LEU A 103 -15.20 3.26 -8.06
N GLU A 104 -14.10 2.81 -8.69
CA GLU A 104 -13.61 3.35 -9.95
C GLU A 104 -13.49 2.23 -11.00
N ARG A 105 -13.98 2.50 -12.21
CA ARG A 105 -13.99 1.54 -13.33
C ARG A 105 -13.13 1.99 -14.50
N GLY A 106 -12.62 3.22 -14.41
CA GLY A 106 -11.77 3.85 -15.42
C GLY A 106 -10.36 3.28 -15.48
N ASP A 107 -9.58 3.82 -16.40
CA ASP A 107 -8.16 3.50 -16.50
C ASP A 107 -7.38 4.05 -15.29
N PRO A 108 -6.64 3.20 -14.56
CA PRO A 108 -5.90 3.63 -13.38
C PRO A 108 -4.90 4.77 -13.64
N VAL A 109 -4.23 4.75 -14.79
CA VAL A 109 -3.24 5.78 -15.14
C VAL A 109 -3.90 7.13 -15.29
N ALA A 110 -5.02 7.19 -16.06
CA ALA A 110 -5.76 8.43 -16.26
C ALA A 110 -6.34 8.99 -14.94
N VAL A 111 -6.90 8.11 -14.10
CA VAL A 111 -7.50 8.50 -12.81
C VAL A 111 -6.44 9.01 -11.84
N VAL A 112 -5.31 8.30 -11.72
CA VAL A 112 -4.21 8.72 -10.82
C VAL A 112 -3.58 10.03 -11.32
N THR A 113 -3.38 10.20 -12.63
CA THR A 113 -2.87 11.45 -13.20
C THR A 113 -3.76 12.63 -12.83
N LYS A 114 -5.08 12.48 -12.98
CA LYS A 114 -6.04 13.52 -12.61
C LYS A 114 -5.98 13.83 -11.12
N LEU A 115 -6.07 12.81 -10.27
CA LEU A 115 -6.10 12.99 -8.82
C LEU A 115 -4.77 13.51 -8.26
N LYS A 116 -3.64 13.18 -8.86
CA LYS A 116 -2.33 13.76 -8.52
C LYS A 116 -2.31 15.28 -8.72
N ALA A 117 -3.04 15.78 -9.72
CA ALA A 117 -3.13 17.21 -9.99
C ALA A 117 -4.16 17.94 -9.11
N GLU A 118 -5.16 17.25 -8.60
CA GLU A 118 -6.31 17.83 -7.90
C GLU A 118 -6.26 17.65 -6.37
N THR A 119 -5.42 16.75 -5.86
CA THR A 119 -5.37 16.41 -4.42
C THR A 119 -4.21 17.11 -3.73
N ASP A 120 -4.49 17.74 -2.61
CA ASP A 120 -3.45 18.23 -1.71
C ASP A 120 -3.02 17.09 -0.78
N GLY A 121 -1.70 16.83 -0.71
CA GLY A 121 -1.13 15.80 0.16
C GLY A 121 -0.68 14.55 -0.58
N ASN A 122 -0.36 13.51 0.19
CA ASN A 122 0.24 12.29 -0.35
C ASN A 122 -0.81 11.32 -0.87
N LEU A 123 -0.57 10.79 -2.05
CA LEU A 123 -1.35 9.70 -2.64
C LEU A 123 -0.60 8.40 -2.48
N GLU A 124 -1.30 7.35 -2.11
CA GLU A 124 -0.72 6.02 -1.95
C GLU A 124 -1.30 5.06 -2.97
N VAL A 125 -0.46 4.24 -3.57
CA VAL A 125 -0.89 3.08 -4.35
C VAL A 125 -0.37 1.80 -3.70
N ALA A 126 -1.29 0.93 -3.31
CA ALA A 126 -0.99 -0.34 -2.67
C ALA A 126 -1.34 -1.53 -3.60
N GLY A 127 -0.46 -2.56 -3.56
CA GLY A 127 -0.64 -3.77 -4.34
C GLY A 127 0.01 -3.72 -5.73
N ALA A 128 0.92 -4.67 -5.99
CA ALA A 128 1.78 -4.70 -7.18
C ALA A 128 1.01 -4.68 -8.51
N THR A 129 -0.14 -5.34 -8.58
CA THR A 129 -0.92 -5.43 -9.83
C THR A 129 -1.50 -4.07 -10.23
N LEU A 130 -2.04 -3.31 -9.27
CA LEU A 130 -2.54 -1.96 -9.54
C LEU A 130 -1.40 -0.98 -9.75
N ALA A 131 -0.33 -1.10 -8.99
CA ALA A 131 0.84 -0.22 -9.10
C ALA A 131 1.56 -0.35 -10.45
N ALA A 132 1.55 -1.55 -11.06
CA ALA A 132 2.31 -1.82 -12.27
C ALA A 132 2.09 -0.80 -13.41
N PRO A 133 0.86 -0.53 -13.89
CA PRO A 133 0.64 0.47 -14.95
C PRO A 133 1.00 1.89 -14.48
N ILE A 134 0.84 2.23 -13.22
CA ILE A 134 1.14 3.55 -12.65
C ILE A 134 2.66 3.77 -12.61
N VAL A 135 3.43 2.73 -12.23
CA VAL A 135 4.90 2.72 -12.25
C VAL A 135 5.41 2.84 -13.70
N GLN A 136 4.84 2.06 -14.63
CA GLN A 136 5.20 2.10 -16.05
C GLN A 136 4.93 3.46 -16.70
N ALA A 137 3.90 4.17 -16.23
CA ALA A 137 3.57 5.53 -16.68
C ALA A 137 4.46 6.62 -16.03
N GLY A 138 5.40 6.28 -15.14
CA GLY A 138 6.29 7.23 -14.47
C GLY A 138 5.56 8.17 -13.48
N LEU A 139 4.41 7.77 -12.96
CA LEU A 139 3.61 8.61 -12.06
C LEU A 139 4.04 8.51 -10.59
N VAL A 140 4.86 7.52 -10.25
CA VAL A 140 5.32 7.28 -8.87
C VAL A 140 6.55 8.13 -8.56
N ASP A 141 6.46 8.92 -7.50
CA ASP A 141 7.54 9.81 -7.04
C ASP A 141 8.41 9.16 -5.96
N GLU A 142 7.80 8.33 -5.09
CA GLU A 142 8.49 7.66 -3.98
C GLU A 142 8.13 6.16 -3.92
N TYR A 143 9.14 5.33 -3.75
CA TYR A 143 9.01 3.89 -3.56
C TYR A 143 9.36 3.54 -2.13
N ARG A 144 8.46 2.82 -1.44
CA ARG A 144 8.67 2.27 -0.10
C ARG A 144 8.65 0.75 -0.17
N MET A 145 9.79 0.14 0.01
CA MET A 145 9.95 -1.32 0.00
C MET A 145 10.19 -1.81 1.41
N VAL A 146 9.35 -2.72 1.87
CA VAL A 146 9.55 -3.43 3.13
C VAL A 146 9.97 -4.84 2.79
N VAL A 147 11.18 -5.20 3.20
CA VAL A 147 11.79 -6.49 2.92
C VAL A 147 11.80 -7.32 4.21
N ALA A 148 10.95 -8.35 4.25
CA ALA A 148 10.94 -9.31 5.34
C ALA A 148 12.15 -10.26 5.24
N PRO A 149 12.69 -10.74 6.35
CA PRO A 149 13.85 -11.65 6.37
C PRO A 149 13.45 -13.10 6.01
N THR A 150 12.76 -13.27 4.88
CA THR A 150 12.21 -14.56 4.43
C THR A 150 12.41 -14.71 2.93
N ALA A 151 12.77 -15.90 2.46
CA ALA A 151 12.89 -16.24 1.06
C ALA A 151 11.69 -17.12 0.63
N VAL A 152 10.95 -16.69 -0.41
CA VAL A 152 9.69 -17.35 -0.83
C VAL A 152 9.78 -18.12 -2.13
N GLY A 153 10.85 -17.99 -2.86
CA GLY A 153 11.08 -18.78 -4.08
C GLY A 153 10.17 -18.42 -5.28
N GLY A 154 9.31 -17.39 -5.17
CA GLY A 154 8.43 -16.97 -6.27
C GLY A 154 7.42 -15.94 -5.83
N GLY A 155 6.59 -15.42 -6.76
CA GLY A 155 5.55 -14.43 -6.46
C GLY A 155 5.50 -13.30 -7.49
N THR A 156 4.68 -12.28 -7.20
CA THR A 156 4.60 -11.07 -8.03
C THR A 156 5.78 -10.15 -7.69
N PRO A 157 6.62 -9.78 -8.66
CA PRO A 157 7.74 -8.87 -8.38
C PRO A 157 7.23 -7.48 -7.97
N PHE A 158 8.02 -6.82 -7.12
CA PHE A 158 7.74 -5.43 -6.70
C PHE A 158 7.69 -4.47 -7.89
N PHE A 159 8.73 -4.48 -8.71
CA PHE A 159 8.73 -3.71 -9.95
C PHE A 159 8.19 -4.54 -11.10
N PRO A 160 7.26 -3.99 -11.90
CA PRO A 160 6.84 -4.63 -13.15
C PRO A 160 7.98 -4.64 -14.16
N THR A 161 7.78 -5.32 -15.30
CA THR A 161 8.65 -5.11 -16.46
C THR A 161 8.56 -3.65 -16.90
N LEU A 162 9.69 -2.98 -16.93
CA LEU A 162 9.80 -1.56 -17.27
C LEU A 162 10.29 -1.38 -18.70
N PRO A 163 9.78 -0.37 -19.44
CA PRO A 163 10.28 -0.03 -20.77
C PRO A 163 11.66 0.59 -20.75
N SER A 164 12.06 1.21 -19.62
CA SER A 164 13.36 1.82 -19.38
C SER A 164 13.69 1.80 -17.89
N TRP A 165 14.90 2.19 -17.55
CA TRP A 165 15.38 2.26 -16.17
C TRP A 165 14.68 3.40 -15.41
N ILE A 166 14.41 3.17 -14.14
CA ILE A 166 14.04 4.21 -13.20
C ILE A 166 15.25 4.46 -12.29
N SER A 167 15.86 5.66 -12.41
CA SER A 167 16.92 6.05 -11.49
C SER A 167 16.35 6.41 -10.13
N LEU A 168 16.87 5.82 -9.08
CA LEU A 168 16.39 5.99 -7.72
C LEU A 168 17.45 6.65 -6.84
N ARG A 169 17.00 7.51 -5.92
CA ARG A 169 17.82 8.10 -4.87
C ARG A 169 17.36 7.60 -3.52
N LEU A 170 18.22 6.96 -2.75
CA LEU A 170 17.90 6.50 -1.40
C LEU A 170 17.60 7.71 -0.50
N LEU A 171 16.44 7.69 0.14
CA LEU A 171 16.01 8.68 1.12
C LEU A 171 16.22 8.18 2.55
N GLU A 172 15.88 6.91 2.79
CA GLU A 172 15.93 6.30 4.11
C GLU A 172 16.19 4.81 3.99
N ASN A 173 16.97 4.26 4.92
CA ASN A 173 16.97 2.84 5.24
C ASN A 173 16.74 2.68 6.74
N ARG A 174 15.93 1.70 7.13
CA ARG A 174 15.65 1.41 8.53
C ARG A 174 15.51 -0.09 8.73
N THR A 175 16.21 -0.62 9.71
CA THR A 175 16.05 -2.01 10.16
C THR A 175 15.16 -2.02 11.40
N PHE A 176 14.13 -2.85 11.38
CA PHE A 176 13.25 -3.05 12.52
C PHE A 176 13.68 -4.27 13.35
N PRO A 177 13.23 -4.37 14.61
CA PRO A 177 13.35 -5.60 15.37
C PRO A 177 12.77 -6.78 14.58
N GLY A 178 13.47 -7.93 14.57
CA GLY A 178 13.08 -9.08 13.75
C GLY A 178 13.71 -9.13 12.35
N GLY A 179 14.52 -8.10 11.98
CA GLY A 179 15.32 -8.12 10.74
C GLY A 179 14.60 -7.60 9.50
N THR A 180 13.36 -7.13 9.61
CA THR A 180 12.67 -6.44 8.52
C THR A 180 13.38 -5.14 8.17
N VAL A 181 13.54 -4.84 6.88
CA VAL A 181 14.21 -3.64 6.39
C VAL A 181 13.25 -2.79 5.57
N LEU A 182 13.14 -1.51 5.92
CA LEU A 182 12.49 -0.50 5.10
C LEU A 182 13.53 0.20 4.23
N LEU A 183 13.23 0.32 2.94
CA LEU A 183 13.98 1.14 1.98
C LEU A 183 13.03 2.15 1.35
N ARG A 184 13.38 3.43 1.46
CA ARG A 184 12.64 4.51 0.80
C ARG A 184 13.50 5.13 -0.29
N TYR A 185 12.97 5.20 -1.48
CA TYR A 185 13.63 5.80 -2.63
C TYR A 185 12.74 6.84 -3.28
N GLU A 186 13.35 7.94 -3.71
CA GLU A 186 12.74 8.91 -4.63
C GLU A 186 13.07 8.54 -6.06
N ALA A 187 12.08 8.62 -6.96
CA ALA A 187 12.34 8.54 -8.38
C ALA A 187 13.03 9.83 -8.86
N LYS A 188 14.19 9.70 -9.47
CA LYS A 188 14.83 10.85 -10.13
C LYS A 188 14.07 11.14 -11.42
N GLN A 189 13.56 12.35 -11.54
CA GLN A 189 13.05 12.81 -12.82
C GLN A 189 14.24 12.96 -13.78
N GLY A 190 14.15 12.27 -14.92
CA GLY A 190 15.15 12.34 -16.00
C GLY A 190 15.08 13.67 -16.76
#